data_ee32ee7fcdb424bb0579814d72c684b9
#
_entry.id   ee32ee7fcdb424bb0579814d72c684b9
#
_cell.length_a   1.000
_cell.length_b   1.000
_cell.length_c   1.000
_cell.angle_alpha   90.00
_cell.angle_beta   90.00
_cell.angle_gamma   90.00
#
_symmetry.space_group_name_H-M   'P 1'
#
loop_
_entity.id
_entity.type
_entity.pdbx_description
1 polymer ?
#
loop_
_entity_poly.entity_id
_entity_poly.type
_entity_poly.pdbx_seq_one_letter_code
_entity_poly.pdbx_strand_id
1 'polypeptide(L)'
;MSSDHRLAGLVRRYGLPDSARAQLAELAELLSRDPAAATTVRDPERVLDDHLADALVALELPQLRAASSIADLGSGAGVPGLPLAIALPGVRVALVESNGRKHAFIERALLACGIANAEAVHSRAESWTAGLERHDIVTARALAPLAVVAEYAAPLLRIGGALVVWRGRRDEREEASGTGAAFQLGLEPAPPLAVHPYPQARYRHLHVMTKVAPTPARFPRRPGAARKRPLS
;
A
#
# COMPACT_ATOMS: atom_id res chain seq x y z
N MET A 1 12.05 22.36 11.23
CA MET A 1 12.94 21.20 11.52
C MET A 1 13.52 20.74 10.20
N SER A 2 14.81 20.37 10.11
CA SER A 2 15.39 19.88 8.86
C SER A 2 14.79 18.53 8.46
N SER A 3 14.77 18.25 7.15
CA SER A 3 14.29 16.95 6.60
C SER A 3 15.01 15.77 7.26
N ASP A 4 16.30 15.92 7.50
CA ASP A 4 17.12 14.92 8.16
C ASP A 4 16.69 14.61 9.59
N HIS A 5 16.32 15.62 10.38
CA HIS A 5 15.78 15.43 11.73
C HIS A 5 14.43 14.71 11.72
N ARG A 6 13.59 14.99 10.73
CA ARG A 6 12.28 14.33 10.56
C ARG A 6 12.44 12.87 10.18
N LEU A 7 13.35 12.54 9.26
CA LEU A 7 13.67 11.16 8.90
C LEU A 7 14.21 10.37 10.09
N ALA A 8 15.12 10.97 10.86
CA ALA A 8 15.62 10.37 12.11
C ALA A 8 14.48 10.13 13.12
N GLY A 9 13.48 11.02 13.15
CA GLY A 9 12.26 10.85 13.95
C GLY A 9 11.42 9.65 13.52
N LEU A 10 11.21 9.45 12.22
CA LEU A 10 10.49 8.29 11.69
C LEU A 10 11.23 6.97 11.97
N VAL A 11 12.54 6.94 11.77
CA VAL A 11 13.38 5.78 12.07
C VAL A 11 13.24 5.36 13.54
N ARG A 12 13.33 6.32 14.47
CA ARG A 12 13.14 6.05 15.90
C ARG A 12 11.73 5.62 16.25
N ARG A 13 10.71 6.33 15.72
CA ARG A 13 9.29 6.04 16.02
C ARG A 13 8.91 4.60 15.69
N TYR A 14 9.40 4.10 14.57
CA TYR A 14 9.02 2.77 14.08
C TYR A 14 10.09 1.70 14.31
N GLY A 15 11.25 2.05 14.91
CA GLY A 15 12.35 1.11 15.15
C GLY A 15 12.90 0.55 13.83
N LEU A 16 13.11 1.42 12.82
CA LEU A 16 13.57 0.98 11.51
C LEU A 16 15.06 0.62 11.52
N PRO A 17 15.53 -0.21 10.55
CA PRO A 17 16.95 -0.52 10.41
C PRO A 17 17.81 0.73 10.15
N ASP A 18 19.09 0.68 10.47
CA ASP A 18 20.03 1.81 10.32
C ASP A 18 20.12 2.31 8.87
N SER A 19 20.04 1.40 7.89
CA SER A 19 20.03 1.75 6.46
C SER A 19 18.79 2.53 6.02
N ALA A 20 17.68 2.41 6.73
CA ALA A 20 16.40 2.98 6.33
C ALA A 20 16.44 4.51 6.20
N ARG A 21 17.24 5.19 7.04
CA ARG A 21 17.35 6.66 6.97
C ARG A 21 17.87 7.14 5.62
N ALA A 22 18.96 6.55 5.14
CA ALA A 22 19.54 6.91 3.84
C ALA A 22 18.61 6.53 2.68
N GLN A 23 18.02 5.34 2.73
CA GLN A 23 17.09 4.85 1.71
C GLN A 23 15.81 5.71 1.63
N LEU A 24 15.24 6.12 2.76
CA LEU A 24 14.09 7.02 2.80
C LEU A 24 14.43 8.42 2.32
N ALA A 25 15.65 8.93 2.59
CA ALA A 25 16.12 10.21 2.08
C ALA A 25 16.22 10.19 0.55
N GLU A 26 16.82 9.15 -0.03
CA GLU A 26 16.91 8.96 -1.48
C GLU A 26 15.52 8.85 -2.12
N LEU A 27 14.61 8.08 -1.51
CA LEU A 27 13.24 7.96 -2.00
C LEU A 27 12.51 9.32 -1.95
N ALA A 28 12.69 10.11 -0.89
CA ALA A 28 12.09 11.44 -0.78
C ALA A 28 12.60 12.38 -1.89
N GLU A 29 13.88 12.32 -2.21
CA GLU A 29 14.50 13.09 -3.29
C GLU A 29 13.91 12.70 -4.66
N LEU A 30 13.82 11.40 -4.95
CA LEU A 30 13.20 10.89 -6.19
C LEU A 30 11.73 11.33 -6.30
N LEU A 31 10.94 11.19 -5.25
CA LEU A 31 9.54 11.61 -5.24
C LEU A 31 9.37 13.12 -5.45
N SER A 32 10.30 13.92 -4.93
CA SER A 32 10.26 15.38 -5.06
C SER A 32 10.69 15.85 -6.46
N ARG A 33 11.74 15.26 -7.03
CA ARG A 33 12.45 15.81 -8.20
C ARG A 33 12.26 15.03 -9.49
N ASP A 34 12.07 13.70 -9.46
CA ASP A 34 11.91 12.94 -10.71
C ASP A 34 10.55 13.25 -11.36
N PRO A 35 10.50 13.84 -12.56
CA PRO A 35 9.25 14.16 -13.25
C PRO A 35 8.41 12.92 -13.57
N ALA A 36 9.02 11.72 -13.58
CA ALA A 36 8.32 10.47 -13.82
C ALA A 36 7.66 9.88 -12.56
N ALA A 37 7.96 10.41 -11.37
CA ALA A 37 7.25 10.02 -10.16
C ALA A 37 5.76 10.40 -10.27
N ALA A 38 4.88 9.41 -10.14
CA ALA A 38 3.43 9.60 -10.33
C ALA A 38 2.77 10.23 -9.09
N THR A 39 3.23 11.41 -8.71
CA THR A 39 2.71 12.18 -7.58
C THR A 39 2.56 13.65 -7.92
N THR A 40 1.58 14.31 -7.31
CA THR A 40 1.41 15.77 -7.34
C THR A 40 2.08 16.46 -6.15
N VAL A 41 2.50 15.71 -5.15
CA VAL A 41 3.20 16.20 -3.95
C VAL A 41 4.69 16.25 -4.27
N ARG A 42 5.23 17.44 -4.49
CA ARG A 42 6.63 17.68 -4.88
C ARG A 42 7.44 18.44 -3.83
N ASP A 43 6.75 19.14 -2.95
CA ASP A 43 7.39 19.83 -1.83
C ASP A 43 8.08 18.82 -0.91
N PRO A 44 9.39 18.97 -0.61
CA PRO A 44 10.13 17.96 0.15
C PRO A 44 9.57 17.69 1.54
N GLU A 45 9.07 18.72 2.25
CA GLU A 45 8.49 18.54 3.58
C GLU A 45 7.18 17.77 3.50
N ARG A 46 6.34 18.07 2.49
CA ARG A 46 5.11 17.34 2.25
C ARG A 46 5.34 15.91 1.76
N VAL A 47 6.41 15.65 1.04
CA VAL A 47 6.80 14.27 0.67
C VAL A 47 7.10 13.45 1.91
N LEU A 48 7.82 14.02 2.89
CA LEU A 48 8.08 13.34 4.17
C LEU A 48 6.79 13.03 4.93
N ASP A 49 5.81 13.93 4.91
CA ASP A 49 4.54 13.77 5.62
C ASP A 49 3.56 12.89 4.83
N ASP A 50 3.15 13.36 3.64
CA ASP A 50 2.04 12.80 2.87
C ASP A 50 2.43 11.48 2.15
N HIS A 51 3.73 11.16 2.06
CA HIS A 51 4.19 9.92 1.46
C HIS A 51 4.90 9.01 2.47
N LEU A 52 5.99 9.45 3.11
CA LEU A 52 6.77 8.54 3.94
C LEU A 52 6.11 8.26 5.30
N ALA A 53 5.77 9.30 6.06
CA ALA A 53 5.12 9.13 7.35
C ALA A 53 3.74 8.47 7.21
N ASP A 54 2.95 8.89 6.20
CA ASP A 54 1.64 8.32 5.90
C ASP A 54 1.74 6.83 5.50
N ALA A 55 2.77 6.41 4.77
CA ALA A 55 2.99 5.00 4.46
C ALA A 55 3.38 4.19 5.70
N LEU A 56 4.35 4.71 6.48
CA LEU A 56 4.93 4.02 7.63
C LEU A 56 3.97 3.87 8.81
N VAL A 57 2.88 4.67 8.87
CA VAL A 57 1.89 4.53 9.96
C VAL A 57 1.24 3.15 10.03
N ALA A 58 1.19 2.42 8.92
CA ALA A 58 0.70 1.04 8.92
C ALA A 58 1.56 0.07 9.74
N LEU A 59 2.81 0.43 10.07
CA LEU A 59 3.64 -0.35 10.99
C LEU A 59 3.08 -0.38 12.44
N GLU A 60 2.07 0.42 12.73
CA GLU A 60 1.31 0.33 13.98
C GLU A 60 0.37 -0.90 14.01
N LEU A 61 0.12 -1.52 12.84
CA LEU A 61 -0.64 -2.75 12.73
C LEU A 61 0.26 -3.97 13.01
N PRO A 62 -0.01 -4.78 14.06
CA PRO A 62 0.81 -5.95 14.39
C PRO A 62 0.95 -6.94 13.24
N GLN A 63 -0.15 -7.19 12.49
CA GLN A 63 -0.17 -8.11 11.37
C GLN A 63 0.76 -7.68 10.22
N LEU A 64 0.98 -6.39 10.02
CA LEU A 64 1.90 -5.89 8.99
C LEU A 64 3.36 -6.14 9.39
N ARG A 65 3.69 -5.99 10.69
CA ARG A 65 5.02 -6.32 11.21
C ARG A 65 5.33 -7.83 11.19
N ALA A 66 4.30 -8.66 11.34
CA ALA A 66 4.43 -10.12 11.33
C ALA A 66 4.41 -10.71 9.90
N ALA A 67 4.19 -9.90 8.88
CA ALA A 67 4.11 -10.37 7.50
C ALA A 67 5.46 -10.87 6.96
N SER A 68 5.42 -11.84 6.07
CA SER A 68 6.56 -12.30 5.27
C SER A 68 6.44 -11.85 3.80
N SER A 69 5.24 -11.46 3.39
CA SER A 69 4.95 -11.06 2.00
C SER A 69 3.88 -9.97 1.94
N ILE A 70 4.16 -8.93 1.15
CA ILE A 70 3.26 -7.81 0.89
C ILE A 70 3.06 -7.65 -0.62
N ALA A 71 1.82 -7.41 -1.07
CA ALA A 71 1.55 -6.91 -2.41
C ALA A 71 0.96 -5.51 -2.32
N ASP A 72 1.59 -4.52 -2.97
CA ASP A 72 1.09 -3.15 -3.06
C ASP A 72 0.38 -2.94 -4.40
N LEU A 73 -0.93 -2.73 -4.39
CA LEU A 73 -1.75 -2.66 -5.60
C LEU A 73 -1.92 -1.23 -6.11
N GLY A 74 -1.62 -1.05 -7.40
CA GLY A 74 -1.64 0.25 -8.03
C GLY A 74 -0.60 1.18 -7.43
N SER A 75 0.62 0.67 -7.25
CA SER A 75 1.71 1.29 -6.48
C SER A 75 2.05 2.72 -6.94
N GLY A 76 1.76 3.09 -8.18
CA GLY A 76 1.91 4.45 -8.70
C GLY A 76 3.32 4.99 -8.59
N ALA A 77 3.56 5.88 -7.61
CA ALA A 77 4.89 6.38 -7.26
C ALA A 77 5.62 5.45 -6.26
N GLY A 78 5.17 4.20 -6.10
CA GLY A 78 5.74 3.24 -5.18
C GLY A 78 5.32 3.42 -3.72
N VAL A 79 4.23 4.14 -3.44
CA VAL A 79 3.80 4.44 -2.07
C VAL A 79 2.41 3.87 -1.81
N PRO A 80 2.24 2.99 -0.82
CA PRO A 80 3.12 2.76 0.35
C PRO A 80 4.22 1.71 0.19
N GLY A 81 4.27 0.95 -0.90
CA GLY A 81 5.11 -0.24 -1.04
C GLY A 81 6.61 -0.02 -0.82
N LEU A 82 7.23 1.02 -1.44
CA LEU A 82 8.67 1.30 -1.26
C LEU A 82 9.03 1.67 0.18
N PRO A 83 8.32 2.60 0.87
CA PRO A 83 8.59 2.86 2.28
C PRO A 83 8.44 1.63 3.17
N LEU A 84 7.47 0.76 2.89
CA LEU A 84 7.29 -0.49 3.64
C LEU A 84 8.41 -1.49 3.37
N ALA A 85 8.89 -1.60 2.12
CA ALA A 85 10.03 -2.45 1.79
C ALA A 85 11.31 -1.99 2.49
N ILE A 86 11.55 -0.67 2.56
CA ILE A 86 12.67 -0.09 3.30
C ILE A 86 12.56 -0.39 4.80
N ALA A 87 11.36 -0.26 5.36
CA ALA A 87 11.12 -0.45 6.79
C ALA A 87 11.20 -1.91 7.23
N LEU A 88 10.93 -2.86 6.34
CA LEU A 88 10.80 -4.28 6.61
C LEU A 88 11.70 -5.12 5.69
N PRO A 89 13.03 -5.07 5.85
CA PRO A 89 13.97 -5.72 4.91
C PRO A 89 13.85 -7.25 4.86
N GLY A 90 13.25 -7.88 5.87
CA GLY A 90 12.96 -9.32 5.88
C GLY A 90 11.65 -9.72 5.17
N VAL A 91 10.86 -8.75 4.69
CA VAL A 91 9.56 -8.98 4.04
C VAL A 91 9.70 -8.82 2.53
N ARG A 92 9.17 -9.76 1.76
CA ARG A 92 9.10 -9.63 0.29
C ARG A 92 7.96 -8.69 -0.11
N VAL A 93 8.23 -7.71 -0.94
CA VAL A 93 7.24 -6.73 -1.39
C VAL A 93 7.10 -6.75 -2.91
N ALA A 94 5.90 -7.03 -3.42
CA ALA A 94 5.58 -6.92 -4.84
C ALA A 94 4.82 -5.62 -5.09
N LEU A 95 5.39 -4.71 -5.90
CA LEU A 95 4.77 -3.46 -6.29
C LEU A 95 4.06 -3.65 -7.63
N VAL A 96 2.74 -3.80 -7.60
CA VAL A 96 1.92 -4.13 -8.78
C VAL A 96 1.38 -2.85 -9.41
N GLU A 97 1.85 -2.55 -10.63
CA GLU A 97 1.46 -1.35 -11.37
C GLU A 97 1.21 -1.69 -12.84
N SER A 98 0.07 -1.26 -13.38
CA SER A 98 -0.33 -1.55 -14.76
C SER A 98 0.15 -0.53 -15.79
N ASN A 99 0.53 0.67 -15.37
CA ASN A 99 1.04 1.71 -16.25
C ASN A 99 2.56 1.57 -16.41
N GLY A 100 3.03 1.33 -17.65
CA GLY A 100 4.44 1.08 -17.93
C GLY A 100 5.38 2.22 -17.49
N ARG A 101 4.97 3.50 -17.57
CA ARG A 101 5.81 4.62 -17.11
C ARG A 101 5.98 4.63 -15.59
N LYS A 102 4.90 4.33 -14.86
CA LYS A 102 4.93 4.23 -13.40
C LYS A 102 5.73 3.01 -12.95
N HIS A 103 5.53 1.87 -13.63
CA HIS A 103 6.33 0.67 -13.40
C HIS A 103 7.83 0.96 -13.57
N ALA A 104 8.25 1.57 -14.67
CA ALA A 104 9.65 1.94 -14.92
C ALA A 104 10.21 2.91 -13.86
N PHE A 105 9.38 3.81 -13.31
CA PHE A 105 9.78 4.63 -12.17
C PHE A 105 10.06 3.78 -10.92
N ILE A 106 9.18 2.81 -10.62
CA ILE A 106 9.35 1.92 -9.46
C ILE A 106 10.66 1.12 -9.60
N GLU A 107 10.96 0.57 -10.78
CA GLU A 107 12.22 -0.15 -11.03
C GLU A 107 13.45 0.72 -10.75
N ARG A 108 13.45 1.97 -11.23
CA ARG A 108 14.55 2.92 -10.95
C ARG A 108 14.66 3.25 -9.47
N ALA A 109 13.52 3.44 -8.79
CA ALA A 109 13.51 3.74 -7.36
C ALA A 109 14.05 2.57 -6.53
N LEU A 110 13.71 1.32 -6.88
CA LEU A 110 14.28 0.13 -6.24
C LEU A 110 15.81 0.11 -6.33
N LEU A 111 16.35 0.38 -7.52
CA LEU A 111 17.79 0.41 -7.76
C LEU A 111 18.47 1.57 -7.03
N ALA A 112 17.94 2.78 -7.16
CA ALA A 112 18.54 3.98 -6.57
C ALA A 112 18.53 3.93 -5.03
N CYS A 113 17.45 3.45 -4.43
CA CYS A 113 17.35 3.29 -2.98
C CYS A 113 18.02 2.01 -2.44
N GLY A 114 18.57 1.14 -3.30
CA GLY A 114 19.19 -0.12 -2.88
C GLY A 114 18.22 -1.08 -2.18
N ILE A 115 16.97 -1.16 -2.66
CA ILE A 115 15.93 -2.02 -2.07
C ILE A 115 15.99 -3.39 -2.73
N ALA A 116 16.49 -4.39 -1.99
CA ALA A 116 16.72 -5.74 -2.52
C ALA A 116 15.56 -6.73 -2.25
N ASN A 117 14.66 -6.40 -1.35
CA ASN A 117 13.54 -7.26 -0.91
C ASN A 117 12.22 -6.92 -1.61
N ALA A 118 12.26 -6.13 -2.67
CA ALA A 118 11.06 -5.77 -3.42
C ALA A 118 11.27 -5.91 -4.94
N GLU A 119 10.17 -6.15 -5.64
CA GLU A 119 10.10 -6.25 -7.10
C GLU A 119 8.97 -5.40 -7.67
N ALA A 120 9.18 -4.83 -8.85
CA ALA A 120 8.15 -4.18 -9.64
C ALA A 120 7.44 -5.21 -10.53
N VAL A 121 6.11 -5.28 -10.45
CA VAL A 121 5.28 -6.19 -11.25
C VAL A 121 4.46 -5.40 -12.24
N HIS A 122 4.77 -5.51 -13.54
CA HIS A 122 4.00 -4.85 -14.59
C HIS A 122 2.74 -5.65 -14.91
N SER A 123 1.68 -5.44 -14.16
CA SER A 123 0.40 -6.14 -14.34
C SER A 123 -0.79 -5.33 -13.81
N ARG A 124 -1.97 -5.66 -14.29
CA ARG A 124 -3.21 -5.32 -13.57
C ARG A 124 -3.40 -6.29 -12.41
N ALA A 125 -3.92 -5.81 -11.28
CA ALA A 125 -4.17 -6.65 -10.10
C ALA A 125 -5.03 -7.89 -10.46
N GLU A 126 -6.10 -7.68 -11.21
CA GLU A 126 -7.03 -8.73 -11.63
C GLU A 126 -6.47 -9.70 -12.70
N SER A 127 -5.30 -9.41 -13.26
CA SER A 127 -4.61 -10.26 -14.25
C SER A 127 -3.37 -10.92 -13.69
N TRP A 128 -2.98 -10.62 -12.46
CA TRP A 128 -1.74 -11.11 -11.86
C TRP A 128 -1.93 -12.47 -11.18
N THR A 129 -1.99 -13.51 -12.00
CA THR A 129 -2.22 -14.90 -11.54
C THR A 129 -1.08 -15.45 -10.67
N ALA A 130 0.16 -15.00 -10.88
CA ALA A 130 1.30 -15.41 -10.08
C ALA A 130 1.24 -14.94 -8.60
N GLY A 131 0.40 -13.94 -8.30
CA GLY A 131 0.20 -13.44 -6.94
C GLY A 131 -0.94 -14.09 -6.17
N LEU A 132 -1.72 -14.98 -6.79
CA LEU A 132 -2.90 -15.57 -6.14
C LEU A 132 -2.53 -16.36 -4.88
N GLU A 133 -3.26 -16.09 -3.78
CA GLU A 133 -3.16 -16.75 -2.46
C GLU A 133 -1.73 -16.76 -1.84
N ARG A 134 -0.87 -15.79 -2.22
CA ARG A 134 0.54 -15.76 -1.80
C ARG A 134 0.90 -14.73 -0.74
N HIS A 135 0.00 -13.77 -0.50
CA HIS A 135 0.38 -12.61 0.31
C HIS A 135 -0.27 -12.62 1.69
N ASP A 136 0.54 -12.26 2.69
CA ASP A 136 0.09 -12.02 4.05
C ASP A 136 -0.67 -10.71 4.15
N ILE A 137 -0.15 -9.72 3.43
CA ILE A 137 -0.74 -8.37 3.39
C ILE A 137 -0.90 -7.95 1.93
N VAL A 138 -2.03 -7.35 1.64
CA VAL A 138 -2.23 -6.56 0.42
C VAL A 138 -2.48 -5.12 0.83
N THR A 139 -1.74 -4.19 0.23
CA THR A 139 -1.89 -2.75 0.48
C THR A 139 -2.48 -2.05 -0.73
N ALA A 140 -3.25 -0.98 -0.49
CA ALA A 140 -3.70 -0.08 -1.53
C ALA A 140 -3.89 1.34 -0.99
N ARG A 141 -3.45 2.35 -1.76
CA ARG A 141 -3.65 3.75 -1.49
C ARG A 141 -4.12 4.49 -2.74
N ALA A 142 -5.23 5.22 -2.65
CA ALA A 142 -5.77 6.04 -3.76
C ALA A 142 -6.00 5.27 -5.08
N LEU A 143 -6.24 3.95 -5.03
CA LEU A 143 -6.38 3.09 -6.20
C LEU A 143 -7.80 3.15 -6.79
N ALA A 144 -8.82 2.88 -5.97
CA ALA A 144 -10.22 2.77 -6.39
C ALA A 144 -11.15 2.84 -5.15
N PRO A 145 -12.48 2.86 -5.31
CA PRO A 145 -13.42 2.65 -4.22
C PRO A 145 -13.18 1.35 -3.46
N LEU A 146 -13.54 1.32 -2.17
CA LEU A 146 -13.18 0.23 -1.25
C LEU A 146 -13.66 -1.15 -1.73
N ALA A 147 -14.89 -1.25 -2.26
CA ALA A 147 -15.43 -2.49 -2.82
C ALA A 147 -14.60 -3.02 -4.01
N VAL A 148 -14.09 -2.11 -4.85
CA VAL A 148 -13.23 -2.48 -6.00
C VAL A 148 -11.85 -2.95 -5.52
N VAL A 149 -11.28 -2.25 -4.53
CA VAL A 149 -10.00 -2.63 -3.94
C VAL A 149 -10.10 -4.00 -3.27
N ALA A 150 -11.19 -4.24 -2.53
CA ALA A 150 -11.44 -5.54 -1.89
C ALA A 150 -11.48 -6.68 -2.93
N GLU A 151 -12.15 -6.47 -4.08
CA GLU A 151 -12.19 -7.47 -5.16
C GLU A 151 -10.82 -7.75 -5.78
N TYR A 152 -9.98 -6.72 -5.93
CA TYR A 152 -8.63 -6.92 -6.45
C TYR A 152 -7.72 -7.63 -5.44
N ALA A 153 -7.88 -7.36 -4.15
CA ALA A 153 -7.01 -7.85 -3.09
C ALA A 153 -7.35 -9.27 -2.63
N ALA A 154 -8.64 -9.58 -2.51
CA ALA A 154 -9.08 -10.83 -1.90
C ALA A 154 -8.48 -12.10 -2.53
N PRO A 155 -8.37 -12.23 -3.88
CA PRO A 155 -7.76 -13.41 -4.51
C PRO A 155 -6.24 -13.53 -4.25
N LEU A 156 -5.56 -12.45 -3.92
CA LEU A 156 -4.11 -12.43 -3.70
C LEU A 156 -3.73 -12.80 -2.25
N LEU A 157 -4.68 -12.63 -1.33
CA LEU A 157 -4.48 -12.93 0.09
C LEU A 157 -4.59 -14.42 0.38
N ARG A 158 -3.66 -14.96 1.16
CA ARG A 158 -3.83 -16.25 1.83
C ARG A 158 -4.87 -16.15 2.96
N ILE A 159 -5.43 -17.26 3.39
CA ILE A 159 -6.29 -17.31 4.60
C ILE A 159 -5.48 -16.82 5.80
N GLY A 160 -6.06 -15.95 6.61
CA GLY A 160 -5.40 -15.26 7.72
C GLY A 160 -4.63 -14.01 7.33
N GLY A 161 -4.44 -13.74 6.03
CA GLY A 161 -3.86 -12.49 5.54
C GLY A 161 -4.83 -11.31 5.63
N ALA A 162 -4.34 -10.08 5.39
CA ALA A 162 -5.15 -8.88 5.52
C ALA A 162 -4.96 -7.88 4.37
N LEU A 163 -6.06 -7.29 3.92
CA LEU A 163 -6.06 -6.08 3.11
C LEU A 163 -5.95 -4.86 4.01
N VAL A 164 -5.03 -3.94 3.70
CA VAL A 164 -4.85 -2.65 4.38
C VAL A 164 -5.00 -1.52 3.37
N VAL A 165 -6.00 -0.65 3.56
CA VAL A 165 -6.31 0.44 2.63
C VAL A 165 -6.20 1.78 3.32
N TRP A 166 -5.36 2.68 2.80
CA TRP A 166 -5.25 4.07 3.25
C TRP A 166 -6.42 4.88 2.73
N ARG A 167 -7.10 5.56 3.63
CA ARG A 167 -8.22 6.46 3.32
C ARG A 167 -8.08 7.80 4.04
N GLY A 168 -8.65 8.82 3.41
CA GLY A 168 -8.79 10.15 3.98
C GLY A 168 -10.04 10.29 4.84
N ARG A 169 -10.87 11.32 4.53
CA ARG A 169 -12.17 11.51 5.19
C ARG A 169 -13.06 10.29 4.99
N ARG A 170 -13.74 9.88 6.05
CA ARG A 170 -14.68 8.75 6.01
C ARG A 170 -15.90 9.07 5.13
N ASP A 171 -16.37 8.05 4.44
CA ASP A 171 -17.63 8.07 3.67
C ASP A 171 -18.41 6.80 4.02
N GLU A 172 -19.50 6.96 4.74
CA GLU A 172 -20.31 5.84 5.25
C GLU A 172 -20.90 4.98 4.13
N ARG A 173 -21.24 5.58 2.98
CA ARG A 173 -21.77 4.84 1.82
C ARG A 173 -20.69 3.99 1.17
N GLU A 174 -19.51 4.56 1.01
CA GLU A 174 -18.37 3.82 0.47
C GLU A 174 -17.95 2.69 1.42
N GLU A 175 -17.93 2.94 2.72
CA GLU A 175 -17.62 1.95 3.74
C GLU A 175 -18.64 0.81 3.78
N ALA A 176 -19.95 1.12 3.70
CA ALA A 176 -21.01 0.12 3.65
C ALA A 176 -20.89 -0.76 2.38
N SER A 177 -20.66 -0.16 1.21
CA SER A 177 -20.41 -0.89 -0.03
C SER A 177 -19.17 -1.76 0.06
N GLY A 178 -18.08 -1.25 0.65
CA GLY A 178 -16.85 -2.01 0.88
C GLY A 178 -17.07 -3.21 1.80
N THR A 179 -17.87 -3.04 2.85
CA THR A 179 -18.25 -4.09 3.80
C THR A 179 -19.06 -5.19 3.10
N GLY A 180 -20.09 -4.81 2.31
CA GLY A 180 -20.89 -5.77 1.53
C GLY A 180 -20.04 -6.57 0.54
N ALA A 181 -19.13 -5.89 -0.15
CA ALA A 181 -18.18 -6.55 -1.05
C ALA A 181 -17.24 -7.51 -0.30
N ALA A 182 -16.72 -7.10 0.86
CA ALA A 182 -15.80 -7.89 1.66
C ALA A 182 -16.39 -9.27 2.02
N PHE A 183 -17.60 -9.33 2.51
CA PHE A 183 -18.27 -10.59 2.87
C PHE A 183 -18.43 -11.52 1.65
N GLN A 184 -18.75 -10.99 0.48
CA GLN A 184 -18.87 -11.78 -0.76
C GLN A 184 -17.52 -12.37 -1.22
N LEU A 185 -16.39 -11.81 -0.75
CA LEU A 185 -15.03 -12.15 -1.14
C LEU A 185 -14.29 -13.00 -0.09
N GLY A 186 -14.93 -13.34 1.02
CA GLY A 186 -14.33 -14.05 2.13
C GLY A 186 -13.41 -13.19 2.99
N LEU A 187 -13.70 -11.88 3.04
CA LEU A 187 -13.00 -10.92 3.89
C LEU A 187 -13.93 -10.48 5.05
N GLU A 188 -13.35 -10.32 6.22
CA GLU A 188 -13.99 -9.76 7.41
C GLU A 188 -13.44 -8.37 7.69
N PRO A 189 -14.23 -7.29 7.51
CA PRO A 189 -13.78 -5.94 7.76
C PRO A 189 -13.74 -5.61 9.26
N ALA A 190 -12.67 -4.97 9.72
CA ALA A 190 -12.59 -4.35 11.02
C ALA A 190 -13.10 -2.90 10.99
N PRO A 191 -13.47 -2.30 12.14
CA PRO A 191 -13.75 -0.87 12.21
C PRO A 191 -12.56 -0.04 11.67
N PRO A 192 -12.82 1.05 10.94
CA PRO A 192 -11.75 1.90 10.43
C PRO A 192 -10.90 2.47 11.56
N LEU A 193 -9.59 2.29 11.47
CA LEU A 193 -8.62 2.77 12.45
C LEU A 193 -8.18 4.19 12.10
N ALA A 194 -8.49 5.17 12.97
CA ALA A 194 -7.93 6.51 12.84
C ALA A 194 -6.42 6.48 13.16
N VAL A 195 -5.61 7.10 12.30
CA VAL A 195 -4.15 7.13 12.46
C VAL A 195 -3.61 8.55 12.36
N HIS A 196 -2.46 8.78 13.02
CA HIS A 196 -1.82 10.09 13.12
C HIS A 196 -0.36 10.00 12.66
N PRO A 197 -0.09 9.91 11.33
CA PRO A 197 1.26 9.76 10.81
C PRO A 197 2.17 10.94 11.13
N TYR A 198 1.64 12.15 11.21
CA TYR A 198 2.33 13.38 11.56
C TYR A 198 1.38 14.38 12.26
N PRO A 199 1.86 15.40 12.99
CA PRO A 199 1.03 16.25 13.86
C PRO A 199 -0.12 16.97 13.16
N GLN A 200 0.06 17.36 11.89
CA GLN A 200 -0.95 18.07 11.10
C GLN A 200 -1.87 17.13 10.32
N ALA A 201 -1.65 15.82 10.39
CA ALA A 201 -2.48 14.84 9.70
C ALA A 201 -3.92 14.89 10.23
N ARG A 202 -4.86 15.12 9.31
CA ARG A 202 -6.29 15.10 9.60
C ARG A 202 -6.97 14.10 8.70
N TYR A 203 -7.99 13.42 9.24
CA TYR A 203 -8.79 12.48 8.44
C TYR A 203 -7.94 11.41 7.76
N ARG A 204 -7.05 10.73 8.51
CA ARG A 204 -6.30 9.57 8.02
C ARG A 204 -6.82 8.31 8.71
N HIS A 205 -7.19 7.31 7.91
CA HIS A 205 -7.72 6.05 8.39
C HIS A 205 -7.08 4.88 7.64
N LEU A 206 -6.89 3.78 8.34
CA LEU A 206 -6.59 2.48 7.75
C LEU A 206 -7.86 1.62 7.84
N HIS A 207 -8.31 1.12 6.68
CA HIS A 207 -9.34 0.09 6.63
C HIS A 207 -8.64 -1.26 6.52
N VAL A 208 -8.92 -2.15 7.45
CA VAL A 208 -8.33 -3.49 7.52
C VAL A 208 -9.43 -4.52 7.31
N MET A 209 -9.18 -5.48 6.40
CA MET A 209 -10.09 -6.60 6.15
C MET A 209 -9.30 -7.90 6.19
N THR A 210 -9.66 -8.80 7.10
CA THR A 210 -8.96 -10.08 7.27
C THR A 210 -9.55 -11.14 6.35
N LYS A 211 -8.71 -11.93 5.70
CA LYS A 211 -9.12 -13.05 4.85
C LYS A 211 -9.50 -14.25 5.73
N VAL A 212 -10.80 -14.53 5.85
CA VAL A 212 -11.34 -15.58 6.72
C VAL A 212 -11.86 -16.79 5.97
N ALA A 213 -12.11 -16.65 4.66
CA ALA A 213 -12.61 -17.74 3.82
C ALA A 213 -12.03 -17.65 2.39
N PRO A 214 -12.00 -18.75 1.62
CA PRO A 214 -11.58 -18.71 0.21
C PRO A 214 -12.40 -17.71 -0.60
N THR A 215 -11.74 -17.00 -1.50
CA THR A 215 -12.44 -16.15 -2.48
C THR A 215 -13.18 -17.05 -3.47
N PRO A 216 -14.48 -16.81 -3.75
CA PRO A 216 -15.22 -17.63 -4.72
C PRO A 216 -14.52 -17.66 -6.08
N ALA A 217 -14.54 -18.83 -6.77
CA ALA A 217 -13.79 -19.08 -8.01
C ALA A 217 -14.14 -18.15 -9.18
N ARG A 218 -15.29 -17.43 -9.12
CA ARG A 218 -15.63 -16.39 -10.11
C ARG A 218 -14.77 -15.11 -10.01
N PHE A 219 -13.92 -15.00 -8.98
CA PHE A 219 -13.02 -13.86 -8.76
C PHE A 219 -11.54 -14.29 -8.93
N PRO A 220 -10.68 -13.38 -9.41
CA PRO A 220 -11.01 -12.04 -9.86
C PRO A 220 -11.85 -12.06 -11.14
N ARG A 221 -12.78 -11.11 -11.28
CA ARG A 221 -13.50 -10.93 -12.54
C ARG A 221 -12.55 -10.37 -13.62
N ARG A 222 -12.96 -10.53 -14.89
CA ARG A 222 -12.16 -10.00 -16.03
C ARG A 222 -11.75 -8.54 -15.82
N PRO A 223 -10.59 -8.11 -16.35
CA PRO A 223 -10.08 -6.75 -16.20
C PRO A 223 -11.11 -5.66 -16.46
N GLY A 224 -11.22 -4.70 -15.53
CA GLY A 224 -12.15 -3.58 -15.59
C GLY A 224 -13.58 -3.89 -15.14
N ALA A 225 -13.94 -5.13 -14.87
CA ALA A 225 -15.30 -5.50 -14.43
C ALA A 225 -15.64 -4.89 -13.06
N ALA A 226 -14.71 -4.97 -12.11
CA ALA A 226 -14.91 -4.42 -10.77
C ALA A 226 -15.22 -2.92 -10.78
N ARG A 227 -14.51 -2.13 -11.60
CA ARG A 227 -14.76 -0.68 -11.74
C ARG A 227 -16.08 -0.34 -12.41
N LYS A 228 -16.49 -1.13 -13.43
CA LYS A 228 -17.73 -0.89 -14.18
C LYS A 228 -18.98 -1.30 -13.38
N ARG A 229 -18.88 -2.32 -12.57
CA ARG A 229 -19.96 -2.89 -11.76
C ARG A 229 -19.38 -3.31 -10.39
N PRO A 230 -19.12 -2.36 -9.48
CA PRO A 230 -18.64 -2.68 -8.14
C PRO A 230 -19.60 -3.63 -7.43
N LEU A 231 -19.05 -4.45 -6.55
CA LEU A 231 -19.85 -5.24 -5.60
C LEU A 231 -20.48 -4.29 -4.59
N SER A 232 -21.62 -4.66 -4.05
CA SER A 232 -22.39 -3.91 -3.05
C SER A 232 -22.88 -4.83 -1.94
#